data_5c39f266728cf38868c4c054f6e499a2
#
_entry.id   5c39f266728cf38868c4c054f6e499a2
#
_cell.length_a   1.000
_cell.length_b   1.000
_cell.length_c   1.000
_cell.angle_alpha   90.00
_cell.angle_beta   90.00
_cell.angle_gamma   90.00
#
_symmetry.space_group_name_H-M   'P 1'
#
loop_
_entity.id
_entity.type
_entity.pdbx_description
1 polymer ?
#
loop_
_entity_poly.entity_id
_entity_poly.type
_entity_poly.pdbx_seq_one_letter_code
_entity_poly.pdbx_strand_id
1 'polypeptide(L)'
;TKDTWGLWRKKQLNPQSNVQYGEGGAGLFSDGKLYSQIKDPRFIGRKVMQEFVDAGAPPEILYQAHPHIGTFKLVKVVEAMREKIIELGGEIRFQHQLVGIGLAPAGDGQQQVQALRVQRLDNGETLDLPTRRVVLALGHSSRDTFALLHDAGVYLEAKPFSVGFRAEHPQSVIDRARWGKHAGHPPV
;
A
#
# COMPACT_ATOMS: atom_id res chain seq x y z
N THR A 1 -10.05 -7.02 9.94
CA THR A 1 -10.30 -8.33 9.35
C THR A 1 -9.87 -9.45 10.27
N LYS A 2 -10.21 -10.71 9.95
CA LYS A 2 -9.88 -11.89 10.76
C LYS A 2 -8.38 -12.02 11.01
N ASP A 3 -7.56 -11.82 9.99
CA ASP A 3 -6.10 -11.99 10.06
C ASP A 3 -5.43 -10.86 10.85
N THR A 4 -5.90 -9.63 10.73
CA THR A 4 -5.44 -8.50 11.56
C THR A 4 -5.77 -8.72 13.05
N TRP A 5 -6.97 -9.21 13.37
CA TRP A 5 -7.33 -9.57 14.72
C TRP A 5 -6.55 -10.77 15.24
N GLY A 6 -6.26 -11.75 14.39
CA GLY A 6 -5.39 -12.89 14.68
C GLY A 6 -4.01 -12.43 15.13
N LEU A 7 -3.40 -11.50 14.40
CA LEU A 7 -2.11 -10.91 14.75
C LEU A 7 -2.14 -10.20 16.11
N TRP A 8 -3.07 -9.26 16.29
CA TRP A 8 -3.09 -8.40 17.48
C TRP A 8 -3.52 -9.12 18.76
N ARG A 9 -4.50 -10.01 18.66
CA ARG A 9 -5.07 -10.67 19.85
C ARG A 9 -4.54 -12.07 20.11
N LYS A 10 -4.16 -12.79 19.08
CA LYS A 10 -3.73 -14.21 19.20
C LYS A 10 -2.25 -14.39 18.88
N LYS A 11 -1.52 -13.33 18.51
CA LYS A 11 -0.13 -13.38 18.07
C LYS A 11 0.09 -14.35 16.90
N GLN A 12 -0.91 -14.50 16.04
CA GLN A 12 -0.89 -15.37 14.86
C GLN A 12 -0.69 -14.50 13.62
N LEU A 13 0.52 -14.56 13.06
CA LEU A 13 0.84 -13.86 11.81
C LEU A 13 0.42 -14.73 10.62
N ASN A 14 -0.47 -14.20 9.77
CA ASN A 14 -0.64 -14.72 8.42
C ASN A 14 0.30 -13.94 7.49
N PRO A 15 1.34 -14.56 6.90
CA PRO A 15 2.29 -13.86 6.06
C PRO A 15 1.69 -13.32 4.76
N GLN A 16 0.56 -13.85 4.31
CA GLN A 16 -0.13 -13.44 3.08
C GLN A 16 -1.23 -12.40 3.32
N SER A 17 -1.67 -12.21 4.57
CA SER A 17 -2.74 -11.28 4.91
C SER A 17 -2.54 -10.72 6.31
N ASN A 18 -2.16 -9.47 6.40
CA ASN A 18 -1.88 -8.80 7.67
C ASN A 18 -1.95 -7.27 7.52
N VAL A 19 -1.39 -6.52 8.47
CA VAL A 19 -1.40 -5.04 8.46
C VAL A 19 -0.64 -4.40 7.31
N GLN A 20 0.19 -5.15 6.59
CA GLN A 20 0.97 -4.65 5.45
C GLN A 20 0.39 -5.06 4.10
N TYR A 21 -0.32 -6.17 4.07
CA TYR A 21 -0.89 -6.76 2.88
C TYR A 21 -2.41 -6.83 2.98
N GLY A 22 -3.05 -6.52 1.91
CA GLY A 22 -4.49 -6.46 1.77
C GLY A 22 -4.88 -5.27 0.91
N GLU A 23 -6.13 -5.17 0.56
CA GLU A 23 -6.63 -4.20 -0.42
C GLU A 23 -6.32 -2.74 -0.05
N GLY A 24 -6.45 -2.39 1.22
CA GLY A 24 -6.13 -1.04 1.72
C GLY A 24 -4.69 -0.86 2.19
N GLY A 25 -3.90 -1.95 2.22
CA GLY A 25 -2.50 -1.95 2.65
C GLY A 25 -2.27 -1.33 4.01
N ALA A 26 -1.02 -0.93 4.28
CA ALA A 26 -0.63 -0.27 5.53
C ALA A 26 -1.31 1.10 5.74
N GLY A 27 -1.85 1.71 4.69
CA GLY A 27 -2.59 2.96 4.75
C GLY A 27 -3.79 2.91 5.69
N LEU A 28 -4.49 1.78 5.77
CA LEU A 28 -5.59 1.56 6.70
C LEU A 28 -5.20 1.65 8.17
N PHE A 29 -3.93 1.48 8.49
CA PHE A 29 -3.41 1.49 9.87
C PHE A 29 -2.59 2.74 10.18
N SER A 30 -2.51 3.70 9.26
CA SER A 30 -1.79 4.96 9.37
C SER A 30 -2.69 6.19 9.28
N ASP A 31 -3.99 6.02 9.54
CA ASP A 31 -5.01 7.05 9.44
C ASP A 31 -5.22 7.62 8.03
N GLY A 32 -4.78 6.90 7.00
CA GLY A 32 -4.93 7.31 5.61
C GLY A 32 -4.19 8.60 5.29
N LYS A 33 -2.95 8.73 5.74
CA LYS A 33 -2.10 9.88 5.45
C LYS A 33 -1.79 9.95 3.96
N LEU A 34 -2.04 11.12 3.35
CA LEU A 34 -1.85 11.40 1.92
C LEU A 34 -0.71 12.39 1.70
N TYR A 35 0.44 12.09 2.30
CA TYR A 35 1.61 12.94 2.19
C TYR A 35 2.67 12.28 1.32
N SER A 36 3.20 13.05 0.35
CA SER A 36 4.30 12.62 -0.52
C SER A 36 5.29 13.77 -0.71
N GLN A 37 6.58 13.43 -0.80
CA GLN A 37 7.66 14.36 -1.14
C GLN A 37 8.01 14.31 -2.65
N ILE A 38 7.24 13.59 -3.45
CA ILE A 38 7.46 13.48 -4.89
C ILE A 38 7.18 14.83 -5.55
N LYS A 39 8.12 15.27 -6.38
CA LYS A 39 7.89 16.42 -7.26
C LYS A 39 6.87 16.04 -8.33
N ASP A 40 5.77 16.76 -8.39
CA ASP A 40 4.69 16.52 -9.35
C ASP A 40 4.49 17.71 -10.30
N PRO A 41 5.36 17.89 -11.30
CA PRO A 41 5.31 19.04 -12.22
C PRO A 41 4.07 19.03 -13.12
N ARG A 42 3.34 17.93 -13.21
CA ARG A 42 2.12 17.79 -14.01
C ARG A 42 0.83 17.85 -13.18
N PHE A 43 0.93 18.06 -11.88
CA PHE A 43 -0.21 18.12 -10.94
C PHE A 43 -1.11 16.86 -10.97
N ILE A 44 -0.54 15.70 -11.28
CA ILE A 44 -1.27 14.42 -11.33
C ILE A 44 -1.75 14.03 -9.93
N GLY A 45 -1.02 14.39 -8.88
CA GLY A 45 -1.41 14.18 -7.50
C GLY A 45 -2.78 14.76 -7.17
N ARG A 46 -3.11 15.94 -7.74
CA ARG A 46 -4.43 16.53 -7.56
C ARG A 46 -5.55 15.69 -8.19
N LYS A 47 -5.31 15.08 -9.35
CA LYS A 47 -6.26 14.15 -9.98
C LYS A 47 -6.48 12.93 -9.08
N VAL A 48 -5.41 12.36 -8.49
CA VAL A 48 -5.52 11.24 -7.55
C VAL A 48 -6.35 11.62 -6.32
N MET A 49 -6.11 12.81 -5.75
CA MET A 49 -6.91 13.29 -4.61
C MET A 49 -8.39 13.47 -4.98
N GLN A 50 -8.69 13.94 -6.20
CA GLN A 50 -10.06 14.04 -6.68
C GLN A 50 -10.73 12.68 -6.79
N GLU A 51 -10.03 11.65 -7.33
CA GLU A 51 -10.56 10.28 -7.37
C GLU A 51 -10.90 9.75 -5.97
N PHE A 52 -10.11 10.09 -4.96
CA PHE A 52 -10.43 9.72 -3.58
C PHE A 52 -11.67 10.45 -3.06
N VAL A 53 -11.85 11.72 -3.40
CA VAL A 53 -13.06 12.48 -3.03
C VAL A 53 -14.28 11.89 -3.74
N ASP A 54 -14.17 11.58 -5.01
CA ASP A 54 -15.25 10.97 -5.80
C ASP A 54 -15.63 9.58 -5.27
N ALA A 55 -14.66 8.88 -4.63
CA ALA A 55 -14.88 7.63 -3.91
C ALA A 55 -15.33 7.80 -2.45
N GLY A 56 -15.61 9.02 -1.99
CA GLY A 56 -16.17 9.32 -0.67
C GLY A 56 -15.17 9.78 0.39
N ALA A 57 -13.94 10.15 0.00
CA ALA A 57 -13.02 10.82 0.92
C ALA A 57 -13.52 12.25 1.24
N PRO A 58 -13.10 12.82 2.39
CA PRO A 58 -13.44 14.20 2.72
C PRO A 58 -12.91 15.18 1.66
N PRO A 59 -13.72 16.12 1.17
CA PRO A 59 -13.27 17.10 0.15
C PRO A 59 -12.15 18.02 0.64
N GLU A 60 -11.97 18.14 1.95
CA GLU A 60 -10.92 18.92 2.59
C GLU A 60 -9.51 18.42 2.20
N ILE A 61 -9.35 17.18 1.80
CA ILE A 61 -8.05 16.64 1.36
C ILE A 61 -7.50 17.36 0.14
N LEU A 62 -8.34 18.07 -0.63
CA LEU A 62 -7.92 18.80 -1.82
C LEU A 62 -7.15 20.10 -1.50
N TYR A 63 -7.29 20.63 -0.29
CA TYR A 63 -6.70 21.93 0.09
C TYR A 63 -6.00 21.95 1.45
N GLN A 64 -6.19 20.95 2.28
CA GLN A 64 -5.47 20.84 3.55
C GLN A 64 -4.01 20.46 3.34
N ALA A 65 -3.12 21.05 4.14
CA ALA A 65 -1.73 20.61 4.24
C ALA A 65 -1.67 19.26 5.00
N HIS A 66 -0.92 18.29 4.47
CA HIS A 66 -0.76 16.94 5.08
C HIS A 66 -2.12 16.26 5.36
N PRO A 67 -2.97 16.08 4.35
CA PRO A 67 -4.34 15.62 4.57
C PRO A 67 -4.39 14.16 5.01
N HIS A 68 -5.44 13.83 5.74
CA HIS A 68 -5.77 12.47 6.18
C HIS A 68 -7.19 12.13 5.74
N ILE A 69 -7.42 10.89 5.32
CA ILE A 69 -8.78 10.40 5.03
C ILE A 69 -9.47 9.95 6.32
N GLY A 70 -8.71 9.40 7.26
CA GLY A 70 -9.21 8.73 8.46
C GLY A 70 -9.43 7.23 8.22
N THR A 71 -9.03 6.40 9.18
CA THR A 71 -9.01 4.93 9.04
C THR A 71 -10.35 4.34 8.60
N PHE A 72 -11.46 4.74 9.24
CA PHE A 72 -12.79 4.20 8.93
C PHE A 72 -13.34 4.68 7.58
N LYS A 73 -13.07 5.93 7.21
CA LYS A 73 -13.47 6.47 5.91
C LYS A 73 -12.68 5.82 4.78
N LEU A 74 -11.38 5.56 5.01
CA LEU A 74 -10.53 4.94 4.02
C LEU A 74 -11.02 3.55 3.60
N VAL A 75 -11.57 2.75 4.52
CA VAL A 75 -12.19 1.45 4.17
C VAL A 75 -13.27 1.65 3.10
N LYS A 76 -14.17 2.61 3.31
CA LYS A 76 -15.27 2.90 2.35
C LYS A 76 -14.74 3.44 1.02
N VAL A 77 -13.71 4.26 1.04
CA VAL A 77 -13.06 4.77 -0.18
C VAL A 77 -12.48 3.62 -0.99
N VAL A 78 -11.75 2.70 -0.34
CA VAL A 78 -11.16 1.53 -1.01
C VAL A 78 -12.25 0.63 -1.61
N GLU A 79 -13.33 0.37 -0.88
CA GLU A 79 -14.46 -0.41 -1.36
C GLU A 79 -15.13 0.26 -2.59
N ALA A 80 -15.40 1.57 -2.51
CA ALA A 80 -15.99 2.33 -3.62
C ALA A 80 -15.08 2.35 -4.87
N MET A 81 -13.78 2.47 -4.68
CA MET A 81 -12.82 2.40 -5.78
C MET A 81 -12.80 1.01 -6.43
N ARG A 82 -12.87 -0.07 -5.64
CA ARG A 82 -12.97 -1.43 -6.14
C ARG A 82 -14.23 -1.61 -6.98
N GLU A 83 -15.37 -1.18 -6.45
CA GLU A 83 -16.65 -1.25 -7.16
C GLU A 83 -16.61 -0.48 -8.48
N LYS A 84 -15.96 0.70 -8.47
CA LYS A 84 -15.78 1.52 -9.67
C LYS A 84 -14.91 0.83 -10.72
N ILE A 85 -13.84 0.13 -10.32
CA ILE A 85 -13.01 -0.65 -11.23
C ILE A 85 -13.82 -1.76 -11.89
N ILE A 86 -14.65 -2.46 -11.12
CA ILE A 86 -15.50 -3.54 -11.61
C ILE A 86 -16.59 -2.98 -12.56
N GLU A 87 -17.23 -1.88 -12.20
CA GLU A 87 -18.22 -1.18 -13.02
C GLU A 87 -17.66 -0.78 -14.40
N LEU A 88 -16.39 -0.37 -14.42
CA LEU A 88 -15.68 -0.01 -15.65
C LEU A 88 -15.18 -1.22 -16.45
N GLY A 89 -15.51 -2.44 -16.05
CA GLY A 89 -15.11 -3.67 -16.72
C GLY A 89 -13.75 -4.22 -16.29
N GLY A 90 -13.17 -3.65 -15.22
CA GLY A 90 -11.95 -4.18 -14.61
C GLY A 90 -12.21 -5.45 -13.80
N GLU A 91 -11.16 -6.21 -13.53
CA GLU A 91 -11.23 -7.44 -12.74
C GLU A 91 -10.32 -7.33 -11.51
N ILE A 92 -10.83 -7.72 -10.35
CA ILE A 92 -10.08 -7.82 -9.11
C ILE A 92 -10.07 -9.27 -8.64
N ARG A 93 -8.87 -9.82 -8.48
CA ARG A 93 -8.65 -11.22 -8.08
C ARG A 93 -8.02 -11.28 -6.70
N PHE A 94 -8.85 -11.52 -5.69
CA PHE A 94 -8.36 -11.83 -4.36
C PHE A 94 -7.79 -13.26 -4.29
N GLN A 95 -6.92 -13.50 -3.29
CA GLN A 95 -6.28 -14.80 -3.08
C GLN A 95 -5.49 -15.30 -4.31
N HIS A 96 -4.92 -14.35 -5.06
CA HIS A 96 -4.01 -14.64 -6.16
C HIS A 96 -2.64 -14.04 -5.87
N GLN A 97 -1.61 -14.89 -5.88
CA GLN A 97 -0.22 -14.51 -5.64
C GLN A 97 0.56 -14.54 -6.96
N LEU A 98 1.35 -13.51 -7.22
CA LEU A 98 2.32 -13.53 -8.32
C LEU A 98 3.45 -14.51 -7.98
N VAL A 99 3.61 -15.55 -8.78
CA VAL A 99 4.63 -16.59 -8.59
C VAL A 99 5.59 -16.73 -9.77
N GLY A 100 5.40 -15.94 -10.83
CA GLY A 100 6.29 -15.94 -11.98
C GLY A 100 6.00 -14.80 -12.95
N ILE A 101 7.01 -14.48 -13.76
CA ILE A 101 6.91 -13.52 -14.85
C ILE A 101 7.49 -14.17 -16.11
N GLY A 102 6.70 -14.27 -17.14
CA GLY A 102 7.12 -14.74 -18.47
C GLY A 102 7.71 -13.59 -19.28
N LEU A 103 8.96 -13.73 -19.65
CA LEU A 103 9.70 -12.76 -20.47
C LEU A 103 10.07 -13.39 -21.81
N ALA A 104 10.09 -12.58 -22.86
CA ALA A 104 10.58 -12.97 -24.18
C ALA A 104 11.46 -11.87 -24.79
N PRO A 105 12.41 -12.23 -25.65
CA PRO A 105 13.20 -11.24 -26.37
C PRO A 105 12.31 -10.27 -27.16
N ALA A 106 12.57 -8.98 -27.00
CA ALA A 106 11.83 -7.91 -27.69
C ALA A 106 12.63 -7.27 -28.84
N GLY A 107 13.82 -7.77 -29.15
CA GLY A 107 14.82 -7.10 -29.98
C GLY A 107 15.76 -6.24 -29.14
N ASP A 108 16.85 -5.78 -29.72
CA ASP A 108 17.85 -4.89 -29.12
C ASP A 108 18.43 -5.38 -27.75
N GLY A 109 18.38 -6.69 -27.50
CA GLY A 109 18.83 -7.27 -26.23
C GLY A 109 17.87 -7.01 -25.06
N GLN A 110 16.74 -6.38 -25.29
CA GLN A 110 15.72 -6.14 -24.27
C GLN A 110 14.77 -7.35 -24.15
N GLN A 111 14.13 -7.44 -22.99
CA GLN A 111 13.08 -8.41 -22.73
C GLN A 111 11.73 -7.69 -22.55
N GLN A 112 10.68 -8.35 -23.02
CA GLN A 112 9.31 -7.88 -22.87
C GLN A 112 8.51 -8.88 -22.07
N VAL A 113 7.66 -8.39 -21.17
CA VAL A 113 6.69 -9.23 -20.46
C VAL A 113 5.71 -9.82 -21.46
N GLN A 114 5.46 -11.12 -21.38
CA GLN A 114 4.47 -11.86 -22.17
C GLN A 114 3.30 -12.37 -21.31
N ALA A 115 3.58 -12.74 -20.07
CA ALA A 115 2.57 -13.24 -19.15
C ALA A 115 3.02 -13.06 -17.70
N LEU A 116 2.05 -13.02 -16.80
CA LEU A 116 2.25 -13.22 -15.37
C LEU A 116 1.75 -14.61 -15.00
N ARG A 117 2.56 -15.32 -14.20
CA ARG A 117 2.11 -16.56 -13.57
C ARG A 117 1.60 -16.24 -12.18
N VAL A 118 0.33 -16.56 -11.93
CA VAL A 118 -0.32 -16.34 -10.64
C VAL A 118 -0.83 -17.65 -10.07
N GLN A 119 -0.72 -17.79 -8.77
CA GLN A 119 -1.22 -18.96 -8.04
C GLN A 119 -2.45 -18.57 -7.23
N ARG A 120 -3.48 -19.35 -7.32
CA ARG A 120 -4.65 -19.27 -6.44
C ARG A 120 -4.29 -19.88 -5.08
N LEU A 121 -4.49 -19.11 -4.02
CA LEU A 121 -4.13 -19.55 -2.66
C LEU A 121 -5.16 -20.50 -2.04
N ASP A 122 -6.35 -20.58 -2.60
CA ASP A 122 -7.44 -21.45 -2.13
C ASP A 122 -7.25 -22.91 -2.54
N ASN A 123 -6.71 -23.16 -3.73
CA ASN A 123 -6.56 -24.50 -4.28
C ASN A 123 -5.16 -24.83 -4.85
N GLY A 124 -4.26 -23.85 -4.84
CA GLY A 124 -2.90 -24.00 -5.36
C GLY A 124 -2.78 -24.03 -6.89
N GLU A 125 -3.88 -23.86 -7.61
CA GLU A 125 -3.88 -23.83 -9.08
C GLU A 125 -3.07 -22.64 -9.61
N THR A 126 -2.31 -22.89 -10.66
CA THR A 126 -1.50 -21.85 -11.31
C THR A 126 -2.13 -21.45 -12.66
N LEU A 127 -2.22 -20.15 -12.89
CA LEU A 127 -2.76 -19.54 -14.11
C LEU A 127 -1.71 -18.67 -14.76
N ASP A 128 -1.58 -18.72 -16.07
CA ASP A 128 -0.82 -17.77 -16.85
C ASP A 128 -1.76 -16.68 -17.39
N LEU A 129 -1.48 -15.42 -17.04
CA LEU A 129 -2.21 -14.25 -17.48
C LEU A 129 -1.41 -13.53 -18.57
N PRO A 130 -1.80 -13.66 -19.84
CA PRO A 130 -1.12 -12.97 -20.94
C PRO A 130 -1.22 -11.46 -20.78
N THR A 131 -0.08 -10.79 -20.73
CA THR A 131 0.01 -9.32 -20.67
C THR A 131 1.37 -8.84 -21.12
N ARG A 132 1.42 -7.63 -21.66
CA ARG A 132 2.66 -6.94 -22.03
C ARG A 132 2.99 -5.76 -21.12
N ARG A 133 2.09 -5.40 -20.22
CA ARG A 133 2.24 -4.25 -19.33
C ARG A 133 1.84 -4.64 -17.93
N VAL A 134 2.69 -4.34 -16.99
CA VAL A 134 2.50 -4.67 -15.56
C VAL A 134 2.84 -3.45 -14.72
N VAL A 135 2.01 -3.16 -13.74
CA VAL A 135 2.31 -2.20 -12.67
C VAL A 135 2.52 -2.98 -11.38
N LEU A 136 3.72 -2.89 -10.83
CA LEU A 136 4.08 -3.50 -9.56
C LEU A 136 3.83 -2.50 -8.44
N ALA A 137 2.80 -2.71 -7.65
CA ALA A 137 2.41 -1.85 -6.53
C ALA A 137 2.38 -2.62 -5.21
N LEU A 138 3.45 -3.37 -4.94
CA LEU A 138 3.55 -4.42 -3.91
C LEU A 138 3.87 -3.90 -2.51
N GLY A 139 4.22 -2.61 -2.39
CA GLY A 139 4.82 -2.08 -1.17
C GLY A 139 6.26 -2.59 -0.97
N HIS A 140 6.86 -2.23 0.16
CA HIS A 140 8.29 -2.49 0.43
C HIS A 140 8.57 -3.83 1.11
N SER A 141 7.57 -4.58 1.50
CA SER A 141 7.72 -5.79 2.32
C SER A 141 7.59 -7.11 1.55
N SER A 142 7.27 -7.06 0.26
CA SER A 142 7.09 -8.23 -0.62
C SER A 142 8.43 -8.82 -1.07
N ARG A 143 9.20 -9.35 -0.13
CA ARG A 143 10.57 -9.84 -0.37
C ARG A 143 10.62 -11.03 -1.32
N ASP A 144 9.65 -11.90 -1.25
CA ASP A 144 9.44 -13.04 -2.14
C ASP A 144 9.30 -12.59 -3.60
N THR A 145 8.48 -11.57 -3.84
CA THR A 145 8.30 -11.01 -5.19
C THR A 145 9.55 -10.27 -5.68
N PHE A 146 10.28 -9.57 -4.80
CA PHE A 146 11.55 -8.95 -5.19
C PHE A 146 12.58 -10.01 -5.58
N ALA A 147 12.70 -11.11 -4.85
CA ALA A 147 13.57 -12.22 -5.21
C ALA A 147 13.17 -12.81 -6.57
N LEU A 148 11.88 -13.08 -6.79
CA LEU A 148 11.35 -13.58 -8.05
C LEU A 148 11.70 -12.66 -9.23
N LEU A 149 11.54 -11.35 -9.08
CA LEU A 149 11.85 -10.39 -10.13
C LEU A 149 13.35 -10.31 -10.41
N HIS A 150 14.19 -10.35 -9.37
CA HIS A 150 15.64 -10.40 -9.49
C HIS A 150 16.09 -11.66 -10.25
N ASP A 151 15.57 -12.82 -9.88
CA ASP A 151 15.91 -14.10 -10.51
C ASP A 151 15.42 -14.16 -11.96
N ALA A 152 14.36 -13.44 -12.29
CA ALA A 152 13.89 -13.25 -13.67
C ALA A 152 14.73 -12.24 -14.49
N GLY A 153 15.76 -11.64 -13.89
CA GLY A 153 16.64 -10.68 -14.56
C GLY A 153 16.12 -9.24 -14.60
N VAL A 154 15.11 -8.92 -13.82
CA VAL A 154 14.65 -7.53 -13.67
C VAL A 154 15.69 -6.74 -12.88
N TYR A 155 16.12 -5.60 -13.42
CA TYR A 155 17.06 -4.74 -12.72
C TYR A 155 16.49 -4.22 -11.40
N LEU A 156 17.23 -4.43 -10.32
CA LEU A 156 16.91 -3.93 -8.97
C LEU A 156 18.10 -3.14 -8.43
N GLU A 157 17.80 -2.05 -7.78
CA GLU A 157 18.79 -1.17 -7.14
C GLU A 157 18.49 -1.01 -5.65
N ALA A 158 19.53 -1.13 -4.83
CA ALA A 158 19.41 -0.88 -3.40
C ALA A 158 19.15 0.61 -3.14
N LYS A 159 18.16 0.91 -2.34
CA LYS A 159 17.77 2.27 -1.98
C LYS A 159 17.80 2.45 -0.46
N PRO A 160 18.38 3.53 0.07
CA PRO A 160 18.33 3.83 1.49
C PRO A 160 16.87 4.06 1.93
N PHE A 161 16.56 3.62 3.13
CA PHE A 161 15.24 3.81 3.73
C PHE A 161 15.38 4.18 5.22
N SER A 162 14.37 4.84 5.77
CA SER A 162 14.35 5.22 7.17
C SER A 162 14.05 4.00 8.05
N VAL A 163 14.86 3.81 9.08
CA VAL A 163 14.65 2.80 10.11
C VAL A 163 14.39 3.49 11.44
N GLY A 164 13.42 3.02 12.18
CA GLY A 164 13.09 3.55 13.49
C GLY A 164 12.26 2.56 14.29
N PHE A 165 12.02 2.94 15.52
CA PHE A 165 11.16 2.18 16.44
C PHE A 165 10.18 3.14 17.12
N ARG A 166 9.09 2.59 17.61
CA ARG A 166 8.14 3.32 18.45
C ARG A 166 8.56 3.17 19.91
N ALA A 167 8.69 4.30 20.59
CA ALA A 167 8.86 4.35 22.02
C ALA A 167 7.58 4.88 22.66
N GLU A 168 7.11 4.24 23.72
CA GLU A 168 5.95 4.68 24.49
C GLU A 168 6.42 5.26 25.82
N HIS A 169 5.88 6.42 26.16
CA HIS A 169 6.17 7.12 27.40
C HIS A 169 4.87 7.61 28.04
N PRO A 170 4.81 7.75 29.39
CA PRO A 170 3.74 8.52 30.00
C PRO A 170 3.69 9.94 29.43
N GLN A 171 2.51 10.44 29.12
CA GLN A 171 2.34 11.77 28.51
C GLN A 171 3.02 12.87 29.33
N SER A 172 2.93 12.78 30.66
CA SER A 172 3.56 13.75 31.56
C SER A 172 5.08 13.87 31.44
N VAL A 173 5.77 12.80 31.01
CA VAL A 173 7.23 12.82 30.73
C VAL A 173 7.49 13.64 29.48
N ILE A 174 6.73 13.43 28.44
CA ILE A 174 6.85 14.16 27.18
C ILE A 174 6.48 15.63 27.37
N ASP A 175 5.38 15.91 28.05
CA ASP A 175 4.93 17.29 28.32
C ASP A 175 5.98 18.07 29.10
N ARG A 176 6.57 17.45 30.14
CA ARG A 176 7.60 18.09 30.93
C ARG A 176 8.87 18.35 30.10
N ALA A 177 9.28 17.40 29.27
CA ALA A 177 10.44 17.57 28.38
C ALA A 177 10.21 18.69 27.36
N ARG A 178 8.99 18.85 26.85
CA ARG A 178 8.66 19.82 25.79
C ARG A 178 8.28 21.20 26.34
N TRP A 179 7.51 21.26 27.42
CA TRP A 179 6.91 22.48 27.94
C TRP A 179 7.54 22.96 29.26
N GLY A 180 8.43 22.16 29.88
CA GLY A 180 9.11 22.49 31.12
C GLY A 180 8.11 22.83 32.24
N LYS A 181 8.26 23.99 32.84
CA LYS A 181 7.37 24.49 33.91
C LYS A 181 5.91 24.72 33.49
N HIS A 182 5.63 24.76 32.21
CA HIS A 182 4.29 24.94 31.65
C HIS A 182 3.58 23.61 31.34
N ALA A 183 4.22 22.48 31.62
CA ALA A 183 3.58 21.17 31.47
C ALA A 183 2.34 21.08 32.38
N GLY A 184 1.22 20.61 31.80
CA GLY A 184 -0.06 20.49 32.51
C GLY A 184 -0.96 21.75 32.48
N HIS A 185 -0.51 22.83 31.87
CA HIS A 185 -1.41 23.95 31.58
C HIS A 185 -2.35 23.59 30.41
N PRO A 186 -3.63 23.97 30.47
CA PRO A 186 -4.53 23.80 29.32
C PRO A 186 -3.99 24.57 28.13
N PRO A 187 -4.19 24.08 26.90
CA PRO A 187 -3.84 24.83 25.71
C PRO A 187 -4.63 26.15 25.66
N VAL A 188 -3.93 27.23 25.33
CA VAL A 188 -4.52 28.55 25.10
C VAL A 188 -5.25 28.58 23.77
#